data_0c8699c1ba32e96b2408dfb52120fbe3
#
_entry.id   0c8699c1ba32e96b2408dfb52120fbe3
#
_cell.length_a   1.000
_cell.length_b   1.000
_cell.length_c   1.000
_cell.angle_alpha   90.00
_cell.angle_beta   90.00
_cell.angle_gamma   90.00
#
_symmetry.space_group_name_H-M   'P 1'
#
loop_
_entity.id
_entity.type
_entity.pdbx_description
1 polymer ?
#
loop_
_entity_poly.entity_id
_entity_poly.type
_entity_poly.pdbx_seq_one_letter_code
_entity_poly.pdbx_strand_id
1 'polypeptide(L)'
;IGVLNRTNVLVLASVQSPLPAGYSVRTGALFPVEETSSGHVILAFSPEEVQNRYLARRPESERANASARLERIRLNGFEDTPSTMIHGVQNLCVPVFDTRGVAAAITSGFIKQINAPATAQETLAAIRITALELSRTLGFRLETSPFEAALSQ
;
A
#
# COMPACT_ATOMS: atom_id res chain seq x y z
N ILE A 1 2.63 8.08 -3.35
CA ILE A 1 2.59 7.94 -1.87
C ILE A 1 1.24 8.43 -1.38
N GLY A 2 0.54 7.59 -0.62
CA GLY A 2 -0.74 7.91 -0.01
C GLY A 2 -0.69 7.83 1.51
N VAL A 3 -1.47 8.66 2.17
CA VAL A 3 -1.64 8.67 3.64
C VAL A 3 -3.11 8.55 4.01
N LEU A 4 -3.38 7.99 5.17
CA LEU A 4 -4.75 7.93 5.68
C LEU A 4 -5.21 9.32 6.14
N ASN A 5 -6.31 9.79 5.57
CA ASN A 5 -7.02 11.00 5.96
C ASN A 5 -8.47 10.66 6.31
N ARG A 6 -8.75 10.41 7.59
CA ARG A 6 -10.05 9.94 8.10
C ARG A 6 -10.45 8.60 7.45
N THR A 7 -11.38 8.63 6.48
CA THR A 7 -11.90 7.47 5.75
C THR A 7 -11.39 7.40 4.31
N ASN A 8 -10.46 8.26 3.96
CA ASN A 8 -9.91 8.34 2.62
C ASN A 8 -8.38 8.19 2.64
N VAL A 9 -7.84 7.83 1.50
CA VAL A 9 -6.40 7.96 1.21
C VAL A 9 -6.20 9.26 0.46
N LEU A 10 -5.34 10.13 1.00
CA LEU A 10 -4.86 11.33 0.34
C LEU A 10 -3.55 11.03 -0.39
N VAL A 11 -3.48 11.33 -1.68
CA VAL A 11 -2.25 11.22 -2.46
C VAL A 11 -1.35 12.42 -2.19
N LEU A 12 -0.25 12.20 -1.46
CA LEU A 12 0.72 13.25 -1.12
C LEU A 12 1.69 13.56 -2.26
N ALA A 13 2.12 12.52 -2.97
CA ALA A 13 3.05 12.67 -4.08
C ALA A 13 2.81 11.58 -5.12
N SER A 14 3.03 11.92 -6.37
CA SER A 14 2.97 11.00 -7.51
C SER A 14 4.17 11.25 -8.41
N VAL A 15 4.82 10.16 -8.82
CA VAL A 15 5.91 10.17 -9.79
C VAL A 15 5.42 9.50 -11.05
N GLN A 16 5.58 10.17 -12.18
CA GLN A 16 5.19 9.62 -13.47
C GLN A 16 6.27 8.68 -14.01
N SER A 17 5.83 7.61 -14.67
CA SER A 17 6.73 6.75 -15.40
C SER A 17 7.40 7.53 -16.54
N PRO A 18 8.71 7.35 -16.77
CA PRO A 18 9.38 7.91 -17.95
C PRO A 18 9.03 7.16 -19.24
N LEU A 19 8.31 6.03 -19.16
CA LEU A 19 7.91 5.24 -20.32
C LEU A 19 6.80 5.96 -21.12
N PRO A 20 6.71 5.72 -22.44
CA PRO A 20 5.68 6.32 -23.30
C PRO A 20 4.25 6.04 -22.86
N ALA A 21 4.01 4.90 -22.23
CA ALA A 21 2.73 4.55 -21.63
C ALA A 21 2.90 4.39 -20.12
N GLY A 22 2.09 5.10 -19.35
CA GLY A 22 2.15 5.08 -17.89
C GLY A 22 0.80 5.47 -17.29
N TYR A 23 0.64 5.10 -16.03
CA TYR A 23 -0.49 5.50 -15.20
C TYR A 23 0.01 6.35 -14.04
N SER A 24 -0.67 7.45 -13.80
CA SER A 24 -0.38 8.29 -12.65
C SER A 24 -1.65 8.79 -11.98
N VAL A 25 -1.56 8.99 -10.69
CA VAL A 25 -2.64 9.54 -9.87
C VAL A 25 -2.28 10.97 -9.49
N ARG A 26 -3.24 11.87 -9.57
CA ARG A 26 -3.01 13.29 -9.25
C ARG A 26 -2.71 13.48 -7.76
N THR A 27 -1.65 14.23 -7.46
CA THR A 27 -1.37 14.71 -6.10
C THR A 27 -2.55 15.54 -5.58
N GLY A 28 -2.92 15.34 -4.32
CA GLY A 28 -4.09 15.95 -3.70
C GLY A 28 -5.41 15.17 -3.93
N ALA A 29 -5.42 14.13 -4.76
CA ALA A 29 -6.60 13.29 -4.92
C ALA A 29 -6.94 12.54 -3.64
N LEU A 30 -8.24 12.35 -3.41
CA LEU A 30 -8.80 11.61 -2.28
C LEU A 30 -9.57 10.40 -2.82
N PHE A 31 -9.32 9.23 -2.26
CA PHE A 31 -10.02 8.00 -2.60
C PHE A 31 -10.54 7.32 -1.33
N PRO A 32 -11.72 6.69 -1.35
CA PRO A 32 -12.19 5.87 -0.24
C PRO A 32 -11.14 4.81 0.14
N VAL A 33 -10.90 4.64 1.44
CA VAL A 33 -9.88 3.71 1.94
C VAL A 33 -10.15 2.28 1.50
N GLU A 34 -11.42 1.92 1.37
CA GLU A 34 -11.89 0.59 0.96
C GLU A 34 -11.69 0.26 -0.53
N GLU A 35 -11.41 1.26 -1.35
CA GLU A 35 -11.29 1.10 -2.80
C GLU A 35 -9.82 1.06 -3.26
N THR A 36 -8.86 1.29 -2.35
CA THR A 36 -7.45 1.45 -2.71
C THR A 36 -6.54 0.44 -2.04
N SER A 37 -5.53 -0.04 -2.77
CA SER A 37 -4.46 -0.86 -2.18
C SER A 37 -3.69 -0.10 -1.10
N SER A 38 -3.44 1.21 -1.28
CA SER A 38 -2.85 2.05 -0.24
C SER A 38 -3.66 2.03 1.06
N GLY A 39 -4.98 2.12 0.94
CA GLY A 39 -5.89 2.07 2.09
C GLY A 39 -5.82 0.72 2.82
N HIS A 40 -5.87 -0.37 2.08
CA HIS A 40 -5.78 -1.71 2.67
C HIS A 40 -4.42 -1.96 3.33
N VAL A 41 -3.33 -1.54 2.71
CA VAL A 41 -1.98 -1.65 3.30
C VAL A 41 -1.88 -0.83 4.59
N ILE A 42 -2.31 0.45 4.58
CA ILE A 42 -2.30 1.27 5.79
C ILE A 42 -3.16 0.63 6.89
N LEU A 43 -4.37 0.15 6.56
CA LEU A 43 -5.26 -0.49 7.53
C LEU A 43 -4.65 -1.78 8.11
N ALA A 44 -3.99 -2.60 7.28
CA ALA A 44 -3.40 -3.86 7.71
C ALA A 44 -2.34 -3.68 8.81
N PHE A 45 -1.63 -2.55 8.78
CA PHE A 45 -0.59 -2.21 9.76
C PHE A 45 -1.05 -1.17 10.80
N SER A 46 -2.30 -0.71 10.74
CA SER A 46 -2.87 0.19 11.73
C SER A 46 -3.20 -0.55 13.04
N PRO A 47 -3.36 0.17 14.17
CA PRO A 47 -3.87 -0.40 15.41
C PRO A 47 -5.22 -1.10 15.22
N GLU A 48 -5.46 -2.14 16.03
CA GLU A 48 -6.67 -2.97 15.95
C GLU A 48 -7.97 -2.15 16.02
N GLU A 49 -7.99 -1.09 16.83
CA GLU A 49 -9.15 -0.19 16.92
C GLU A 49 -9.49 0.49 15.57
N VAL A 50 -8.47 0.81 14.77
CA VAL A 50 -8.66 1.42 13.44
C VAL A 50 -9.21 0.37 12.48
N GLN A 51 -8.65 -0.85 12.53
CA GLN A 51 -9.12 -1.99 11.72
C GLN A 51 -10.56 -2.34 12.07
N ASN A 52 -10.90 -2.43 13.35
CA ASN A 52 -12.25 -2.76 13.81
C ASN A 52 -13.27 -1.69 13.39
N ARG A 53 -12.92 -0.40 13.44
CA ARG A 53 -13.77 0.68 12.91
C ARG A 53 -13.99 0.58 11.40
N TYR A 54 -12.99 0.18 10.65
CA TYR A 54 -13.12 -0.08 9.22
C TYR A 54 -14.05 -1.27 8.97
N LEU A 55 -13.82 -2.41 9.62
CA LEU A 55 -14.60 -3.63 9.46
C LEU A 55 -16.07 -3.42 9.87
N ALA A 56 -16.33 -2.65 10.93
CA ALA A 56 -17.69 -2.36 11.39
C ALA A 56 -18.54 -1.58 10.35
N ARG A 57 -17.89 -0.81 9.46
CA ARG A 57 -18.56 -0.07 8.38
C ARG A 57 -18.86 -0.93 7.15
N ARG A 58 -18.25 -2.12 7.06
CA ARG A 58 -18.51 -3.03 5.93
C ARG A 58 -19.81 -3.79 6.14
N PRO A 59 -20.54 -4.11 5.06
CA PRO A 59 -21.63 -5.07 5.12
C PRO A 59 -21.16 -6.36 5.82
N GLU A 60 -22.01 -6.96 6.63
CA GLU A 60 -21.66 -8.17 7.40
C GLU A 60 -21.11 -9.29 6.49
N SER A 61 -21.72 -9.47 5.32
CA SER A 61 -21.31 -10.45 4.31
C SER A 61 -19.88 -10.24 3.77
N GLU A 62 -19.31 -9.03 3.90
CA GLU A 62 -17.99 -8.69 3.39
C GLU A 62 -16.91 -8.65 4.46
N ARG A 63 -17.30 -8.61 5.75
CA ARG A 63 -16.36 -8.41 6.87
C ARG A 63 -15.29 -9.49 6.95
N ALA A 64 -15.67 -10.74 6.78
CA ALA A 64 -14.73 -11.87 6.82
C ALA A 64 -13.69 -11.77 5.71
N ASN A 65 -14.10 -11.45 4.48
CA ASN A 65 -13.19 -11.27 3.35
C ASN A 65 -12.27 -10.06 3.54
N ALA A 66 -12.80 -8.94 4.05
CA ALA A 66 -12.01 -7.76 4.36
C ALA A 66 -10.97 -8.04 5.45
N SER A 67 -11.35 -8.71 6.53
CA SER A 67 -10.43 -9.12 7.59
C SER A 67 -9.32 -10.03 7.08
N ALA A 68 -9.66 -11.07 6.33
CA ALA A 68 -8.69 -11.99 5.73
C ALA A 68 -7.72 -11.28 4.75
N ARG A 69 -8.20 -10.26 4.03
CA ARG A 69 -7.35 -9.42 3.17
C ARG A 69 -6.31 -8.66 3.98
N LEU A 70 -6.73 -7.99 5.06
CA LEU A 70 -5.80 -7.26 5.93
C LEU A 70 -4.76 -8.18 6.57
N GLU A 71 -5.18 -9.36 7.04
CA GLU A 71 -4.27 -10.34 7.60
C GLU A 71 -3.23 -10.84 6.58
N ARG A 72 -3.66 -11.17 5.36
CA ARG A 72 -2.75 -11.56 4.28
C ARG A 72 -1.74 -10.48 3.96
N ILE A 73 -2.16 -9.21 3.88
CA ILE A 73 -1.26 -8.07 3.65
C ILE A 73 -0.26 -7.96 4.80
N ARG A 74 -0.71 -8.12 6.02
CA ARG A 74 0.15 -8.05 7.21
C ARG A 74 1.19 -9.15 7.24
N LEU A 75 0.83 -10.38 6.85
CA LEU A 75 1.74 -11.52 6.78
C LEU A 75 2.76 -11.37 5.66
N ASN A 76 2.34 -10.89 4.49
CA ASN A 76 3.21 -10.74 3.32
C ASN A 76 4.10 -9.49 3.37
N GLY A 77 3.71 -8.47 4.13
CA GLY A 77 4.38 -7.17 4.14
C GLY A 77 4.02 -6.25 2.96
N PHE A 78 3.15 -6.68 2.06
CA PHE A 78 2.72 -5.92 0.87
C PHE A 78 1.35 -6.37 0.35
N GLU A 79 0.80 -5.60 -0.57
CA GLU A 79 -0.32 -6.02 -1.41
C GLU A 79 0.10 -6.01 -2.88
N ASP A 80 -0.24 -7.11 -3.55
CA ASP A 80 -0.13 -7.31 -5.00
C ASP A 80 -1.50 -7.77 -5.50
N THR A 81 -2.19 -6.89 -6.26
CA THR A 81 -3.56 -7.14 -6.68
C THR A 81 -3.88 -6.41 -7.99
N PRO A 82 -4.74 -6.95 -8.84
CA PRO A 82 -5.29 -6.19 -9.96
C PRO A 82 -5.95 -4.89 -9.47
N SER A 83 -5.79 -3.82 -10.24
CA SER A 83 -6.47 -2.55 -9.94
C SER A 83 -7.99 -2.72 -10.09
N THR A 84 -8.72 -2.19 -9.11
CA THR A 84 -10.19 -2.11 -9.17
C THR A 84 -10.68 -0.95 -10.04
N MET A 85 -9.79 -0.03 -10.40
CA MET A 85 -10.13 1.21 -11.12
C MET A 85 -9.78 1.16 -12.61
N ILE A 86 -8.74 0.40 -12.99
CA ILE A 86 -8.23 0.37 -14.37
C ILE A 86 -7.85 -1.05 -14.76
N HIS A 87 -8.46 -1.54 -15.82
CA HIS A 87 -8.11 -2.85 -16.38
C HIS A 87 -6.66 -2.89 -16.89
N GLY A 88 -5.98 -3.99 -16.62
CA GLY A 88 -4.59 -4.19 -17.07
C GLY A 88 -3.54 -3.52 -16.17
N VAL A 89 -3.95 -2.82 -15.12
CA VAL A 89 -3.06 -2.30 -14.08
C VAL A 89 -3.02 -3.26 -12.91
N GLN A 90 -1.82 -3.56 -12.42
CA GLN A 90 -1.54 -4.32 -11.20
C GLN A 90 -1.03 -3.34 -10.14
N ASN A 91 -1.69 -3.30 -9.00
CA ASN A 91 -1.27 -2.46 -7.88
C ASN A 91 -0.28 -3.23 -7.00
N LEU A 92 0.94 -2.73 -6.95
CA LEU A 92 1.99 -3.19 -6.04
C LEU A 92 2.11 -2.15 -4.93
N CYS A 93 1.80 -2.52 -3.70
CA CYS A 93 1.69 -1.56 -2.61
C CYS A 93 2.41 -2.04 -1.35
N VAL A 94 3.20 -1.16 -0.74
CA VAL A 94 4.01 -1.44 0.44
C VAL A 94 3.82 -0.36 1.51
N PRO A 95 3.91 -0.72 2.81
CA PRO A 95 3.80 0.24 3.90
C PRO A 95 5.06 1.08 4.08
N VAL A 96 4.87 2.29 4.59
CA VAL A 96 5.93 3.17 5.12
C VAL A 96 5.60 3.43 6.59
N PHE A 97 6.61 3.33 7.44
CA PHE A 97 6.45 3.47 8.89
C PHE A 97 7.16 4.72 9.41
N ASP A 98 6.67 5.25 10.52
CA ASP A 98 7.36 6.21 11.36
C ASP A 98 7.60 5.63 12.77
N THR A 99 7.98 6.46 13.74
CA THR A 99 8.16 6.05 15.14
C THR A 99 6.88 5.62 15.85
N ARG A 100 5.71 5.87 15.28
CA ARG A 100 4.38 5.60 15.88
C ARG A 100 3.68 4.41 15.22
N GLY A 101 4.16 3.94 14.06
CA GLY A 101 3.56 2.86 13.29
C GLY A 101 3.47 3.18 11.81
N VAL A 102 2.46 2.64 11.11
CA VAL A 102 2.26 2.91 9.68
C VAL A 102 1.90 4.38 9.45
N ALA A 103 2.70 5.07 8.63
CA ALA A 103 2.52 6.49 8.32
C ALA A 103 1.93 6.70 6.91
N ALA A 104 2.32 5.85 5.96
CA ALA A 104 1.94 5.99 4.56
C ALA A 104 1.99 4.64 3.83
N ALA A 105 1.63 4.64 2.54
CA ALA A 105 1.88 3.54 1.63
C ALA A 105 2.45 4.07 0.31
N ILE A 106 3.38 3.32 -0.27
CA ILE A 106 3.86 3.53 -1.64
C ILE A 106 3.15 2.52 -2.54
N THR A 107 2.50 3.02 -3.59
CA THR A 107 1.83 2.17 -4.58
C THR A 107 2.41 2.44 -5.96
N SER A 108 2.80 1.39 -6.65
CA SER A 108 3.09 1.41 -8.09
C SER A 108 1.91 0.80 -8.84
N GLY A 109 1.36 1.55 -9.79
CA GLY A 109 0.42 1.01 -10.79
C GLY A 109 1.23 0.38 -11.93
N PHE A 110 1.54 -0.90 -11.81
CA PHE A 110 2.33 -1.62 -12.78
C PHE A 110 1.50 -1.98 -14.01
N ILE A 111 2.01 -1.66 -15.19
CA ILE A 111 1.43 -2.05 -16.48
C ILE A 111 2.46 -2.93 -17.20
N LYS A 112 2.05 -4.16 -17.54
CA LYS A 112 2.90 -5.06 -18.30
C LYS A 112 3.05 -4.54 -19.74
N GLN A 113 4.25 -4.13 -20.11
CA GLN A 113 4.60 -3.69 -21.46
C GLN A 113 5.58 -4.68 -22.10
N ILE A 114 5.56 -4.80 -23.44
CA ILE A 114 6.40 -5.77 -24.18
C ILE A 114 7.90 -5.51 -23.90
N ASN A 115 8.30 -4.25 -23.81
CA ASN A 115 9.69 -3.83 -23.56
C ASN A 115 9.83 -3.14 -22.20
N ALA A 116 9.08 -3.59 -21.17
CA ALA A 116 9.22 -3.03 -19.84
C ALA A 116 10.65 -3.27 -19.31
N PRO A 117 11.27 -2.25 -18.69
CA PRO A 117 12.63 -2.37 -18.15
C PRO A 117 12.68 -3.22 -16.88
N ALA A 118 11.53 -3.52 -16.27
CA ALA A 118 11.42 -4.30 -15.05
C ALA A 118 10.13 -5.13 -15.03
N THR A 119 10.18 -6.25 -14.35
CA THR A 119 9.03 -7.10 -14.03
C THR A 119 8.25 -6.53 -12.83
N ALA A 120 7.05 -7.06 -12.57
CA ALA A 120 6.28 -6.71 -11.38
C ALA A 120 7.05 -7.05 -10.09
N GLN A 121 7.76 -8.17 -10.05
CA GLN A 121 8.58 -8.58 -8.91
C GLN A 121 9.74 -7.63 -8.65
N GLU A 122 10.48 -7.24 -9.68
CA GLU A 122 11.57 -6.26 -9.58
C GLU A 122 11.04 -4.89 -9.15
N THR A 123 9.87 -4.48 -9.67
CA THR A 123 9.20 -3.25 -9.26
C THR A 123 8.79 -3.30 -7.78
N LEU A 124 8.20 -4.42 -7.34
CA LEU A 124 7.86 -4.62 -5.94
C LEU A 124 9.10 -4.57 -5.04
N ALA A 125 10.17 -5.24 -5.42
CA ALA A 125 11.44 -5.19 -4.68
C ALA A 125 11.98 -3.76 -4.56
N ALA A 126 11.96 -3.00 -5.65
CA ALA A 126 12.43 -1.62 -5.66
C ALA A 126 11.61 -0.70 -4.74
N ILE A 127 10.27 -0.79 -4.78
CA ILE A 127 9.43 0.04 -3.90
C ILE A 127 9.52 -0.39 -2.43
N ARG A 128 9.81 -1.66 -2.13
CA ARG A 128 10.07 -2.15 -0.75
C ARG A 128 11.35 -1.52 -0.20
N ILE A 129 12.44 -1.51 -0.96
CA ILE A 129 13.70 -0.86 -0.58
C ILE A 129 13.44 0.63 -0.29
N THR A 130 12.78 1.32 -1.22
CA THR A 130 12.45 2.75 -1.08
C THR A 130 11.57 3.02 0.15
N ALA A 131 10.58 2.17 0.41
CA ALA A 131 9.70 2.30 1.57
C ALA A 131 10.47 2.11 2.89
N LEU A 132 11.41 1.16 2.93
CA LEU A 132 12.25 0.93 4.10
C LEU A 132 13.22 2.09 4.36
N GLU A 133 13.85 2.62 3.32
CA GLU A 133 14.72 3.80 3.41
C GLU A 133 13.96 5.03 3.91
N LEU A 134 12.76 5.28 3.34
CA LEU A 134 11.90 6.36 3.79
C LEU A 134 11.47 6.16 5.25
N SER A 135 11.11 4.94 5.63
CA SER A 135 10.74 4.61 7.01
C SER A 135 11.88 4.89 7.98
N ARG A 136 13.12 4.51 7.64
CA ARG A 136 14.31 4.81 8.44
C ARG A 136 14.52 6.32 8.59
N THR A 137 14.32 7.07 7.52
CA THR A 137 14.38 8.56 7.54
C THR A 137 13.33 9.15 8.48
N LEU A 138 12.17 8.50 8.60
CA LEU A 138 11.10 8.87 9.53
C LEU A 138 11.31 8.34 10.96
N GLY A 139 12.46 7.72 11.25
CA GLY A 139 12.85 7.25 12.57
C GLY A 139 12.38 5.82 12.90
N PHE A 140 11.83 5.09 11.93
CA PHE A 140 11.46 3.68 12.12
C PHE A 140 12.70 2.80 12.30
N ARG A 141 12.62 1.85 13.27
CA ARG A 141 13.65 0.86 13.54
C ARG A 141 13.07 -0.53 13.35
N LEU A 142 13.57 -1.24 12.35
CA LEU A 142 13.07 -2.57 11.96
C LEU A 142 13.25 -3.59 13.09
N GLU A 143 14.40 -3.59 13.75
CA GLU A 143 14.80 -4.57 14.77
C GLU A 143 13.89 -4.55 16.03
N THR A 144 13.13 -3.49 16.22
CA THR A 144 12.17 -3.35 17.33
C THR A 144 10.74 -3.42 16.88
N SER A 145 10.50 -3.69 15.59
CA SER A 145 9.17 -3.68 15.00
C SER A 145 8.46 -5.03 15.16
N PRO A 146 7.18 -5.04 15.55
CA PRO A 146 6.37 -6.26 15.52
C PRO A 146 6.15 -6.80 14.10
N PHE A 147 6.57 -6.06 13.07
CA PHE A 147 6.42 -6.41 11.66
C PHE A 147 7.75 -6.83 11.01
N GLU A 148 8.81 -7.04 11.79
CA GLU A 148 10.14 -7.40 11.29
C GLU A 148 10.09 -8.61 10.33
N ALA A 149 9.41 -9.67 10.71
CA ALA A 149 9.29 -10.87 9.89
C ALA A 149 8.65 -10.65 8.52
N ALA A 150 7.60 -9.81 8.45
CA ALA A 150 6.91 -9.50 7.21
C ALA A 150 7.70 -8.53 6.31
N LEU A 151 8.52 -7.66 6.91
CA LEU A 151 9.27 -6.64 6.18
C LEU A 151 10.66 -7.11 5.74
N SER A 152 11.16 -8.21 6.32
CA SER A 152 12.49 -8.78 6.01
C SER A 152 12.46 -9.82 4.88
N GLN A 153 11.29 -10.21 4.39
CA GLN A 153 11.10 -11.10 3.24
C GLN A 153 11.26 -10.33 1.95
#